data_f95c8fd1441e5e1ce0c776786d6753e6
#
_entry.id   f95c8fd1441e5e1ce0c776786d6753e6
#
_cell.length_a   1.000
_cell.length_b   1.000
_cell.length_c   1.000
_cell.angle_alpha   90.00
_cell.angle_beta   90.00
_cell.angle_gamma   90.00
#
_symmetry.space_group_name_H-M   'P 1'
#
loop_
_entity.id
_entity.type
_entity.pdbx_description
1 polymer ?
#
loop_
_entity_poly.entity_id
_entity_poly.type
_entity_poly.pdbx_seq_one_letter_code
_entity_poly.pdbx_strand_id
1 'polypeptide(L)'
;MRKEEGERRAMLQVAVCDDEVWCLDRTVQILRGALGETPYNIQTFQSADAVLIALEEKCYQPDIAVLDIRMADVDGIALAKQINRSAPACRVIFLSSYSGYLMDAYETEHDYYVLKSDEAARLPVALHKALAALTTVRTLTVRRGAAYQLVTLDTVLCLERSLHKTIVHTTDGTLETTQLPQALLESGHAEADFIRCHQSYWVYEQAIASMERDFFHLSSGMSVPISRSRRNDARAAFFRLLAGRSAQMDAQLDGDLAAEGARHGV
;
A
#
# COMPACT_ATOMS: atom_id res chain seq x y z
N MET A 1 -0.84 -9.20 -28.86
CA MET A 1 -1.71 -9.17 -27.71
C MET A 1 -0.97 -9.68 -26.46
N ARG A 2 0.09 -9.03 -25.98
CA ARG A 2 0.83 -9.32 -24.74
C ARG A 2 1.53 -8.07 -24.19
N LYS A 3 0.95 -6.87 -24.40
CA LYS A 3 1.57 -5.60 -23.98
C LYS A 3 0.66 -4.71 -23.12
N GLU A 4 -0.55 -5.15 -22.80
CA GLU A 4 -1.56 -4.30 -22.10
C GLU A 4 -1.87 -4.73 -20.66
N GLU A 5 -1.20 -5.75 -20.11
CA GLU A 5 -1.44 -6.21 -18.72
C GLU A 5 -0.50 -5.56 -17.68
N GLY A 6 0.45 -4.74 -18.11
CA GLY A 6 1.40 -4.05 -17.21
C GLY A 6 1.00 -2.66 -16.74
N GLU A 7 -0.09 -2.08 -17.25
CA GLU A 7 -0.42 -0.65 -17.07
C GLU A 7 -1.62 -0.36 -16.17
N ARG A 8 -2.16 -1.31 -15.43
CA ARG A 8 -3.19 -0.99 -14.43
C ARG A 8 -2.57 -0.66 -13.08
N ARG A 9 -1.80 0.41 -12.99
CA ARG A 9 -1.58 1.06 -11.71
C ARG A 9 -2.86 1.84 -11.37
N ALA A 10 -3.56 1.35 -10.36
CA ALA A 10 -4.71 2.02 -9.79
C ALA A 10 -4.38 3.50 -9.50
N MET A 11 -5.36 4.38 -9.68
CA MET A 11 -5.30 5.80 -9.35
C MET A 11 -4.67 6.01 -7.98
N LEU A 12 -3.62 6.85 -7.91
CA LEU A 12 -2.90 7.16 -6.68
C LEU A 12 -3.85 7.71 -5.62
N GLN A 13 -3.94 7.08 -4.47
CA GLN A 13 -4.78 7.53 -3.36
C GLN A 13 -3.97 8.42 -2.42
N VAL A 14 -4.36 9.66 -2.29
CA VAL A 14 -3.68 10.64 -1.42
C VAL A 14 -4.64 11.11 -0.33
N ALA A 15 -4.29 10.87 0.92
CA ALA A 15 -4.97 11.46 2.08
C ALA A 15 -4.30 12.77 2.48
N VAL A 16 -5.08 13.80 2.75
CA VAL A 16 -4.60 15.06 3.33
C VAL A 16 -5.39 15.32 4.60
N CYS A 17 -4.73 15.43 5.74
CA CYS A 17 -5.37 15.69 7.03
C CYS A 17 -4.82 16.93 7.70
N ASP A 18 -5.71 17.90 7.96
CA ASP A 18 -5.41 19.17 8.62
C ASP A 18 -6.73 19.72 9.19
N ASP A 19 -6.79 20.22 10.41
CA ASP A 19 -8.02 20.74 11.01
C ASP A 19 -8.41 22.13 10.46
N GLU A 20 -7.50 22.82 9.77
CA GLU A 20 -7.74 24.10 9.11
C GLU A 20 -8.08 23.93 7.63
N VAL A 21 -9.33 24.25 7.24
CA VAL A 21 -9.83 24.10 5.86
C VAL A 21 -8.96 24.82 4.82
N TRP A 22 -8.49 26.03 5.15
CA TRP A 22 -7.65 26.80 4.24
C TRP A 22 -6.27 26.14 4.00
N CYS A 23 -5.74 25.42 5.01
CA CYS A 23 -4.53 24.60 4.86
C CYS A 23 -4.79 23.43 3.92
N LEU A 24 -5.93 22.72 4.10
CA LEU A 24 -6.32 21.62 3.20
C LEU A 24 -6.38 22.11 1.75
N ASP A 25 -7.10 23.21 1.48
CA ASP A 25 -7.25 23.74 0.13
C ASP A 25 -5.89 24.11 -0.50
N ARG A 26 -5.02 24.74 0.27
CA ARG A 26 -3.69 25.13 -0.17
C ARG A 26 -2.82 23.90 -0.47
N THR A 27 -2.78 22.94 0.45
CA THR A 27 -2.03 21.69 0.29
C THR A 27 -2.51 20.93 -0.94
N VAL A 28 -3.83 20.80 -1.14
CA VAL A 28 -4.42 20.15 -2.31
C VAL A 28 -4.02 20.85 -3.61
N GLN A 29 -4.00 22.18 -3.65
CA GLN A 29 -3.57 22.92 -4.85
C GLN A 29 -2.10 22.64 -5.18
N ILE A 30 -1.22 22.61 -4.18
CA ILE A 30 0.21 22.29 -4.40
C ILE A 30 0.37 20.85 -4.90
N LEU A 31 -0.33 19.89 -4.28
CA LEU A 31 -0.28 18.49 -4.68
C LEU A 31 -0.77 18.29 -6.11
N ARG A 32 -1.90 18.91 -6.49
CA ARG A 32 -2.42 18.85 -7.88
C ARG A 32 -1.41 19.39 -8.89
N GLY A 33 -0.79 20.52 -8.58
CA GLY A 33 0.25 21.08 -9.45
C GLY A 33 1.46 20.18 -9.61
N ALA A 34 1.84 19.46 -8.55
CA ALA A 34 3.00 18.56 -8.56
C ALA A 34 2.70 17.19 -9.17
N LEU A 35 1.48 16.68 -9.06
CA LEU A 35 1.06 15.39 -9.63
C LEU A 35 0.89 15.44 -11.17
N GLY A 36 0.55 16.61 -11.73
CA GLY A 36 0.41 16.80 -13.18
C GLY A 36 -0.63 15.85 -13.78
N GLU A 37 -0.21 15.06 -14.77
CA GLU A 37 -1.06 14.08 -15.49
C GLU A 37 -1.16 12.70 -14.81
N THR A 38 -0.50 12.51 -13.65
CA THR A 38 -0.61 11.25 -12.90
C THR A 38 -2.06 11.06 -12.45
N PRO A 39 -2.73 9.94 -12.75
CA PRO A 39 -4.08 9.69 -12.25
C PRO A 39 -4.07 9.60 -10.71
N TYR A 40 -4.86 10.43 -10.05
CA TYR A 40 -4.93 10.49 -8.59
C TYR A 40 -6.33 10.77 -8.06
N ASN A 41 -6.55 10.34 -6.82
CA ASN A 41 -7.68 10.72 -5.99
C ASN A 41 -7.15 11.33 -4.69
N ILE A 42 -7.49 12.59 -4.40
CA ILE A 42 -7.12 13.27 -3.15
C ILE A 42 -8.36 13.35 -2.26
N GLN A 43 -8.30 12.71 -1.10
CA GLN A 43 -9.32 12.84 -0.06
C GLN A 43 -8.79 13.73 1.06
N THR A 44 -9.63 14.68 1.51
CA THR A 44 -9.30 15.62 2.59
C THR A 44 -10.06 15.26 3.85
N PHE A 45 -9.39 15.39 5.00
CA PHE A 45 -9.92 15.07 6.31
C PHE A 45 -9.60 16.22 7.27
N GLN A 46 -10.57 16.61 8.11
CA GLN A 46 -10.40 17.68 9.09
C GLN A 46 -10.08 17.17 10.50
N SER A 47 -9.95 15.86 10.66
CA SER A 47 -9.59 15.24 11.94
C SER A 47 -8.92 13.88 11.71
N ALA A 48 -8.10 13.47 12.68
CA ALA A 48 -7.49 12.15 12.67
C ALA A 48 -8.53 11.03 12.72
N ASP A 49 -9.60 11.19 13.50
CA ASP A 49 -10.69 10.21 13.61
C ASP A 49 -11.38 9.99 12.27
N ALA A 50 -11.56 11.03 11.46
CA ALA A 50 -12.15 10.89 10.13
C ALA A 50 -11.27 10.03 9.19
N VAL A 51 -9.95 10.14 9.29
CA VAL A 51 -9.01 9.27 8.57
C VAL A 51 -9.14 7.84 9.05
N LEU A 52 -9.14 7.61 10.37
CA LEU A 52 -9.22 6.28 10.96
C LEU A 52 -10.52 5.56 10.59
N ILE A 53 -11.66 6.27 10.64
CA ILE A 53 -12.95 5.76 10.20
C ILE A 53 -12.92 5.39 8.71
N ALA A 54 -12.29 6.23 7.86
CA ALA A 54 -12.17 5.94 6.44
C ALA A 54 -11.30 4.70 6.16
N LEU A 55 -10.22 4.51 6.94
CA LEU A 55 -9.38 3.31 6.86
C LEU A 55 -10.15 2.04 7.26
N GLU A 56 -10.98 2.12 8.32
CA GLU A 56 -11.70 0.97 8.86
C GLU A 56 -12.99 0.63 8.09
N GLU A 57 -13.86 1.62 7.87
CA GLU A 57 -15.21 1.38 7.33
C GLU A 57 -15.25 1.31 5.81
N LYS A 58 -14.42 2.08 5.11
CA LYS A 58 -14.43 2.19 3.64
C LYS A 58 -13.34 1.37 2.97
N CYS A 59 -12.57 0.60 3.73
CA CYS A 59 -11.38 -0.09 3.22
C CYS A 59 -10.46 0.85 2.41
N TYR A 60 -10.45 2.15 2.79
CA TYR A 60 -9.61 3.15 2.16
C TYR A 60 -8.15 2.89 2.52
N GLN A 61 -7.30 2.77 1.52
CA GLN A 61 -5.87 2.58 1.69
C GLN A 61 -5.12 3.67 0.93
N PRO A 62 -4.68 4.75 1.60
CA PRO A 62 -3.88 5.77 0.94
C PRO A 62 -2.50 5.23 0.57
N ASP A 63 -2.04 5.60 -0.63
CA ASP A 63 -0.65 5.40 -1.05
C ASP A 63 0.26 6.45 -0.41
N ILE A 64 -0.26 7.67 -0.26
CA ILE A 64 0.43 8.79 0.38
C ILE A 64 -0.51 9.47 1.37
N ALA A 65 -0.01 9.76 2.56
CA ALA A 65 -0.71 10.57 3.57
C ALA A 65 0.10 11.84 3.88
N VAL A 66 -0.52 13.01 3.69
CA VAL A 66 0.03 14.30 4.09
C VAL A 66 -0.71 14.73 5.34
N LEU A 67 -0.01 14.81 6.46
CA LEU A 67 -0.61 14.96 7.79
C LEU A 67 -0.09 16.22 8.49
N ASP A 68 -0.99 17.08 8.96
CA ASP A 68 -0.58 18.06 9.98
C ASP A 68 -0.26 17.33 11.29
N ILE A 69 0.76 17.78 11.98
CA ILE A 69 1.15 17.23 13.27
C ILE A 69 0.25 17.76 14.38
N ARG A 70 -0.14 19.05 14.32
CA ARG A 70 -0.95 19.67 15.37
C ARG A 70 -2.38 19.89 14.92
N MET A 71 -3.23 18.95 15.27
CA MET A 71 -4.68 19.05 15.14
C MET A 71 -5.32 19.13 16.54
N ALA A 72 -6.54 19.67 16.63
CA ALA A 72 -7.19 19.94 17.91
C ALA A 72 -7.43 18.69 18.77
N ASP A 73 -7.69 17.54 18.14
CA ASP A 73 -8.18 16.34 18.83
C ASP A 73 -7.11 15.22 18.97
N VAL A 74 -6.28 15.00 17.97
CA VAL A 74 -5.27 13.93 17.95
C VAL A 74 -4.00 14.44 17.28
N ASP A 75 -2.85 14.11 17.88
CA ASP A 75 -1.54 14.35 17.30
C ASP A 75 -1.37 13.56 15.98
N GLY A 76 -0.98 14.28 14.91
CA GLY A 76 -0.72 13.68 13.60
C GLY A 76 0.35 12.58 13.63
N ILE A 77 1.26 12.60 14.61
CA ILE A 77 2.24 11.53 14.84
C ILE A 77 1.54 10.26 15.32
N ALA A 78 0.56 10.38 16.22
CA ALA A 78 -0.25 9.23 16.65
C ALA A 78 -1.06 8.65 15.49
N LEU A 79 -1.63 9.51 14.62
CA LEU A 79 -2.31 9.11 13.40
C LEU A 79 -1.36 8.36 12.45
N ALA A 80 -0.15 8.88 12.22
CA ALA A 80 0.86 8.22 11.38
C ALA A 80 1.22 6.82 11.90
N LYS A 81 1.38 6.65 13.23
CA LYS A 81 1.61 5.33 13.86
C LYS A 81 0.47 4.35 13.57
N GLN A 82 -0.76 4.83 13.50
CA GLN A 82 -1.92 3.98 13.16
C GLN A 82 -1.97 3.66 11.66
N ILE A 83 -1.71 4.64 10.79
CA ILE A 83 -1.60 4.44 9.34
C ILE A 83 -0.50 3.40 9.05
N ASN A 84 0.69 3.53 9.65
CA ASN A 84 1.80 2.58 9.46
C ASN A 84 1.42 1.13 9.85
N ARG A 85 0.51 0.96 10.82
CA ARG A 85 0.01 -0.38 11.21
C ARG A 85 -1.06 -0.91 10.26
N SER A 86 -1.97 -0.05 9.79
CA SER A 86 -3.13 -0.44 8.98
C SER A 86 -2.82 -0.45 7.49
N ALA A 87 -1.92 0.40 7.03
CA ALA A 87 -1.47 0.56 5.66
C ALA A 87 0.07 0.70 5.59
N PRO A 88 0.85 -0.37 5.81
CA PRO A 88 2.31 -0.30 5.90
C PRO A 88 3.01 0.19 4.63
N ALA A 89 2.36 0.10 3.47
CA ALA A 89 2.88 0.61 2.21
C ALA A 89 2.65 2.12 2.02
N CYS A 90 1.81 2.75 2.86
CA CYS A 90 1.51 4.18 2.77
C CYS A 90 2.74 5.01 3.10
N ARG A 91 3.03 6.01 2.26
CA ARG A 91 4.11 6.97 2.47
C ARG A 91 3.59 8.16 3.24
N VAL A 92 4.22 8.48 4.35
CA VAL A 92 3.78 9.56 5.24
C VAL A 92 4.65 10.79 5.05
N ILE A 93 4.01 11.93 4.81
CA ILE A 93 4.62 13.26 4.75
C ILE A 93 4.01 14.10 5.87
N PHE A 94 4.81 14.54 6.82
CA PHE A 94 4.36 15.50 7.81
C PHE A 94 4.42 16.92 7.28
N LEU A 95 3.37 17.69 7.55
CA LEU A 95 3.28 19.11 7.28
C LEU A 95 3.02 19.84 8.61
N SER A 96 3.91 20.72 9.05
CA SER A 96 3.81 21.36 10.37
C SER A 96 4.24 22.81 10.37
N SER A 97 3.59 23.60 11.20
CA SER A 97 4.00 25.00 11.46
C SER A 97 5.24 25.10 12.37
N TYR A 98 5.64 24.02 13.04
CA TYR A 98 6.69 24.04 14.07
C TYR A 98 7.79 23.02 13.80
N SER A 99 9.05 23.44 13.94
CA SER A 99 10.21 22.56 13.82
C SER A 99 10.46 21.68 15.07
N GLY A 100 9.84 22.00 16.20
CA GLY A 100 10.06 21.31 17.49
C GLY A 100 9.61 19.86 17.52
N TYR A 101 8.70 19.45 16.63
CA TYR A 101 8.20 18.07 16.56
C TYR A 101 9.03 17.13 15.67
N LEU A 102 10.14 17.64 15.14
CA LEU A 102 11.01 16.84 14.29
C LEU A 102 11.53 15.58 15.01
N MET A 103 11.88 15.71 16.31
CA MET A 103 12.36 14.58 17.11
C MET A 103 11.27 13.53 17.36
N ASP A 104 10.05 13.97 17.62
CA ASP A 104 8.91 13.07 17.86
C ASP A 104 8.48 12.36 16.58
N ALA A 105 8.61 13.03 15.43
CA ALA A 105 8.35 12.43 14.11
C ALA A 105 9.32 11.28 13.81
N TYR A 106 10.57 11.31 14.30
CA TYR A 106 11.52 10.19 14.12
C TYR A 106 11.08 8.88 14.79
N GLU A 107 10.10 8.91 15.70
CA GLU A 107 9.52 7.69 16.28
C GLU A 107 8.52 6.99 15.34
N THR A 108 8.24 7.55 14.17
CA THR A 108 7.33 7.00 13.16
C THR A 108 8.06 6.70 11.86
N GLU A 109 7.57 5.72 11.11
CA GLU A 109 7.99 5.55 9.73
C GLU A 109 7.34 6.66 8.89
N HIS A 110 8.13 7.65 8.50
CA HIS A 110 7.72 8.73 7.63
C HIS A 110 8.78 9.01 6.58
N ASP A 111 8.34 9.50 5.42
CA ASP A 111 9.25 9.75 4.29
C ASP A 111 9.80 11.17 4.30
N TYR A 112 9.02 12.14 4.79
CA TYR A 112 9.42 13.53 4.78
C TYR A 112 8.73 14.36 5.86
N TYR A 113 9.45 15.40 6.30
CA TYR A 113 8.93 16.45 7.18
C TYR A 113 9.05 17.79 6.47
N VAL A 114 7.94 18.50 6.32
CA VAL A 114 7.85 19.79 5.63
C VAL A 114 7.31 20.85 6.59
N LEU A 115 7.98 21.99 6.66
CA LEU A 115 7.44 23.15 7.37
C LEU A 115 6.38 23.85 6.49
N LYS A 116 5.21 24.22 7.06
CA LYS A 116 4.15 24.94 6.36
C LYS A 116 4.65 26.28 5.76
N SER A 117 5.68 26.92 6.37
CA SER A 117 6.34 28.10 5.80
C SER A 117 7.02 27.83 4.44
N ASP A 118 7.52 26.61 4.21
CA ASP A 118 8.24 26.20 3.02
C ASP A 118 7.45 25.25 2.13
N GLU A 119 6.15 25.09 2.42
CA GLU A 119 5.25 24.12 1.80
C GLU A 119 5.31 24.17 0.26
N ALA A 120 5.16 25.36 -0.32
CA ALA A 120 5.13 25.53 -1.78
C ALA A 120 6.40 25.00 -2.48
N ALA A 121 7.56 25.11 -1.83
CA ALA A 121 8.85 24.65 -2.39
C ALA A 121 9.16 23.21 -2.01
N ARG A 122 8.80 22.76 -0.81
CA ARG A 122 9.23 21.47 -0.26
C ARG A 122 8.24 20.33 -0.44
N LEU A 123 6.94 20.62 -0.41
CA LEU A 123 5.93 19.58 -0.58
C LEU A 123 6.00 18.88 -1.94
N PRO A 124 6.20 19.58 -3.09
CA PRO A 124 6.44 18.90 -4.37
C PRO A 124 7.65 17.95 -4.35
N VAL A 125 8.74 18.36 -3.68
CA VAL A 125 9.95 17.52 -3.55
C VAL A 125 9.67 16.28 -2.69
N ALA A 126 8.96 16.45 -1.58
CA ALA A 126 8.55 15.36 -0.69
C ALA A 126 7.63 14.39 -1.44
N LEU A 127 6.63 14.91 -2.18
CA LEU A 127 5.73 14.11 -3.00
C LEU A 127 6.49 13.28 -4.05
N HIS A 128 7.41 13.89 -4.81
CA HIS A 128 8.20 13.15 -5.80
C HIS A 128 9.05 12.04 -5.17
N LYS A 129 9.59 12.26 -3.97
CA LYS A 129 10.33 11.22 -3.25
C LYS A 129 9.40 10.10 -2.78
N ALA A 130 8.23 10.41 -2.25
CA ALA A 130 7.23 9.42 -1.86
C ALA A 130 6.77 8.59 -3.06
N LEU A 131 6.48 9.24 -4.21
CA LEU A 131 6.15 8.57 -5.47
C LEU A 131 7.28 7.64 -5.96
N ALA A 132 8.53 8.10 -5.91
CA ALA A 132 9.68 7.27 -6.26
C ALA A 132 9.80 6.05 -5.35
N ALA A 133 9.52 6.20 -4.04
CA ALA A 133 9.51 5.10 -3.10
C ALA A 133 8.36 4.10 -3.35
N LEU A 134 7.17 4.58 -3.76
CA LEU A 134 6.06 3.73 -4.20
C LEU A 134 6.38 2.97 -5.50
N THR A 135 7.19 3.57 -6.39
CA THR A 135 7.63 2.94 -7.64
C THR A 135 8.85 2.03 -7.47
N THR A 136 9.45 1.99 -6.29
CA THR A 136 10.56 1.08 -6.04
C THR A 136 10.08 -0.35 -6.17
N VAL A 137 10.66 -1.09 -7.11
CA VAL A 137 10.37 -2.50 -7.33
C VAL A 137 10.73 -3.26 -6.06
N ARG A 138 9.71 -3.68 -5.30
CA ARG A 138 9.90 -4.48 -4.07
C ARG A 138 10.41 -5.86 -4.47
N THR A 139 11.46 -6.32 -3.81
CA THR A 139 12.09 -7.59 -4.12
C THR A 139 12.31 -8.45 -2.89
N LEU A 140 12.18 -9.77 -3.06
CA LEU A 140 12.69 -10.74 -2.10
C LEU A 140 14.14 -11.09 -2.47
N THR A 141 15.01 -11.15 -1.47
CA THR A 141 16.39 -11.62 -1.65
C THR A 141 16.47 -13.11 -1.42
N VAL A 142 16.51 -13.89 -2.49
CA VAL A 142 16.54 -15.36 -2.46
C VAL A 142 17.98 -15.86 -2.56
N ARG A 143 18.47 -16.59 -1.53
CA ARG A 143 19.79 -17.18 -1.55
C ARG A 143 19.77 -18.54 -2.25
N ARG A 144 20.63 -18.72 -3.25
CA ARG A 144 20.84 -19.99 -3.97
C ARG A 144 22.30 -20.45 -3.81
N GLY A 145 22.56 -21.29 -2.83
CA GLY A 145 23.94 -21.68 -2.49
C GLY A 145 24.77 -20.48 -2.00
N ALA A 146 25.81 -20.11 -2.76
CA ALA A 146 26.65 -18.94 -2.50
C ALA A 146 26.15 -17.65 -3.18
N ALA A 147 25.18 -17.73 -4.09
CA ALA A 147 24.65 -16.60 -4.82
C ALA A 147 23.34 -16.07 -4.22
N TYR A 148 23.04 -14.79 -4.49
CA TYR A 148 21.77 -14.16 -4.17
C TYR A 148 21.08 -13.75 -5.47
N GLN A 149 19.75 -13.94 -5.50
CA GLN A 149 18.90 -13.53 -6.60
C GLN A 149 17.80 -12.62 -6.06
N LEU A 150 17.60 -11.46 -6.69
CA LEU A 150 16.47 -10.59 -6.42
C LEU A 150 15.28 -11.08 -7.22
N VAL A 151 14.15 -11.27 -6.54
CA VAL A 151 12.88 -11.70 -7.13
C VAL A 151 11.86 -10.59 -6.88
N THR A 152 11.34 -10.02 -7.95
CA THR A 152 10.32 -8.97 -7.89
C THR A 152 9.07 -9.51 -7.19
N LEU A 153 8.59 -8.80 -6.19
CA LEU A 153 7.48 -9.24 -5.34
C LEU A 153 6.21 -9.49 -6.17
N ASP A 154 5.92 -8.64 -7.14
CA ASP A 154 4.75 -8.76 -8.01
C ASP A 154 4.75 -10.03 -8.89
N THR A 155 5.91 -10.68 -9.05
CA THR A 155 5.99 -11.98 -9.74
C THR A 155 5.80 -13.15 -8.78
N VAL A 156 5.83 -12.95 -7.46
CA VAL A 156 5.71 -14.00 -6.48
C VAL A 156 4.24 -14.40 -6.30
N LEU A 157 3.97 -15.69 -6.36
CA LEU A 157 2.64 -16.27 -6.17
C LEU A 157 2.46 -16.75 -4.73
N CYS A 158 3.40 -17.59 -4.27
CA CYS A 158 3.41 -18.07 -2.90
C CYS A 158 4.79 -18.62 -2.52
N LEU A 159 5.01 -18.76 -1.22
CA LEU A 159 6.13 -19.48 -0.64
C LEU A 159 5.62 -20.82 -0.10
N GLU A 160 6.30 -21.91 -0.47
CA GLU A 160 6.00 -23.25 0.02
C GLU A 160 7.16 -23.75 0.87
N ARG A 161 6.88 -24.17 2.09
CA ARG A 161 7.86 -24.87 2.92
C ARG A 161 7.77 -26.37 2.69
N SER A 162 8.79 -26.96 2.07
CA SER A 162 8.89 -28.39 1.81
C SER A 162 10.16 -28.93 2.46
N LEU A 163 10.00 -29.79 3.48
CA LEU A 163 11.11 -30.38 4.26
C LEU A 163 12.07 -29.28 4.79
N HIS A 164 13.29 -29.23 4.23
CA HIS A 164 14.33 -28.28 4.64
C HIS A 164 14.50 -27.11 3.68
N LYS A 165 13.65 -26.99 2.65
CA LYS A 165 13.72 -25.97 1.61
C LYS A 165 12.47 -25.11 1.62
N THR A 166 12.62 -23.89 1.16
CA THR A 166 11.51 -23.02 0.75
C THR A 166 11.53 -22.94 -0.77
N ILE A 167 10.37 -23.19 -1.37
CA ILE A 167 10.13 -23.03 -2.80
C ILE A 167 9.39 -21.70 -2.97
N VAL A 168 9.97 -20.79 -3.73
CA VAL A 168 9.36 -19.53 -4.14
C VAL A 168 8.69 -19.78 -5.47
N HIS A 169 7.37 -19.83 -5.51
CA HIS A 169 6.58 -19.93 -6.73
C HIS A 169 6.40 -18.55 -7.33
N THR A 170 6.76 -18.38 -8.58
CA THR A 170 6.62 -17.11 -9.32
C THR A 170 5.89 -17.32 -10.63
N THR A 171 5.50 -16.24 -11.29
CA THR A 171 4.91 -16.26 -12.65
C THR A 171 5.87 -16.86 -13.69
N ASP A 172 7.18 -16.77 -13.45
CA ASP A 172 8.22 -17.20 -14.38
C ASP A 172 8.78 -18.61 -14.06
N GLY A 173 8.29 -19.25 -12.97
CA GLY A 173 8.73 -20.56 -12.53
C GLY A 173 8.96 -20.66 -11.03
N THR A 174 9.82 -21.55 -10.61
CA THR A 174 10.10 -21.81 -9.19
C THR A 174 11.56 -21.64 -8.84
N LEU A 175 11.83 -21.16 -7.63
CA LEU A 175 13.16 -21.00 -7.07
C LEU A 175 13.24 -21.75 -5.73
N GLU A 176 14.31 -22.49 -5.50
CA GLU A 176 14.53 -23.17 -4.23
C GLU A 176 15.59 -22.44 -3.38
N THR A 177 15.34 -22.35 -2.08
CA THR A 177 16.29 -21.80 -1.10
C THR A 177 16.20 -22.55 0.23
N THR A 178 17.27 -22.49 1.01
CA THR A 178 17.29 -23.01 2.39
C THR A 178 16.79 -21.99 3.43
N GLN A 179 16.57 -20.73 3.01
CA GLN A 179 16.02 -19.69 3.89
C GLN A 179 14.60 -20.08 4.33
N LEU A 180 14.25 -19.71 5.54
CA LEU A 180 12.87 -19.87 6.01
C LEU A 180 11.95 -18.86 5.32
N PRO A 181 10.67 -19.19 5.08
CA PRO A 181 9.72 -18.22 4.50
C PRO A 181 9.69 -16.89 5.24
N GLN A 182 9.68 -16.91 6.57
CA GLN A 182 9.66 -15.70 7.37
C GLN A 182 10.91 -14.82 7.14
N ALA A 183 12.09 -15.41 7.11
CA ALA A 183 13.33 -14.68 6.83
C ALA A 183 13.37 -14.08 5.41
N LEU A 184 12.71 -14.73 4.44
CA LEU A 184 12.54 -14.17 3.09
C LEU A 184 11.64 -12.94 3.12
N LEU A 185 10.50 -13.02 3.82
CA LEU A 185 9.54 -11.92 3.92
C LEU A 185 10.14 -10.72 4.66
N GLU A 186 10.81 -10.96 5.79
CA GLU A 186 11.53 -9.94 6.56
C GLU A 186 12.59 -9.22 5.70
N SER A 187 13.33 -9.96 4.85
CA SER A 187 14.34 -9.36 3.97
C SER A 187 13.77 -8.43 2.90
N GLY A 188 12.51 -8.60 2.53
CA GLY A 188 11.79 -7.79 1.56
C GLY A 188 10.76 -6.83 2.18
N HIS A 189 10.69 -6.77 3.51
CA HIS A 189 9.63 -6.03 4.24
C HIS A 189 8.23 -6.37 3.71
N ALA A 190 8.00 -7.67 3.48
CA ALA A 190 6.82 -8.18 2.77
C ALA A 190 5.88 -9.02 3.65
N GLU A 191 6.06 -9.00 4.98
CA GLU A 191 5.28 -9.84 5.89
C GLU A 191 3.78 -9.54 5.83
N ALA A 192 3.44 -8.25 5.66
CA ALA A 192 2.06 -7.79 5.61
C ALA A 192 1.35 -8.15 4.30
N ASP A 193 2.10 -8.46 3.23
CA ASP A 193 1.54 -8.78 1.91
C ASP A 193 1.25 -10.27 1.73
N PHE A 194 1.59 -11.10 2.72
CA PHE A 194 1.42 -12.55 2.62
C PHE A 194 0.44 -13.09 3.65
N ILE A 195 -0.50 -13.88 3.18
CA ILE A 195 -1.38 -14.66 4.05
C ILE A 195 -0.74 -16.02 4.33
N ARG A 196 -0.42 -16.29 5.59
CA ARG A 196 -0.05 -17.63 6.02
C ARG A 196 -1.28 -18.49 6.16
N CYS A 197 -1.71 -19.15 5.09
CA CYS A 197 -2.93 -19.96 5.04
C CYS A 197 -2.75 -21.42 5.45
N HIS A 198 -1.50 -21.92 5.50
CA HIS A 198 -1.17 -23.30 5.86
C HIS A 198 0.13 -23.36 6.66
N GLN A 199 0.42 -24.48 7.35
CA GLN A 199 1.72 -24.67 8.02
C GLN A 199 2.90 -24.54 7.04
N SER A 200 2.68 -24.89 5.76
CA SER A 200 3.68 -24.91 4.70
C SER A 200 3.50 -23.81 3.65
N TYR A 201 2.44 -22.98 3.69
CA TYR A 201 2.17 -22.02 2.63
C TYR A 201 1.94 -20.61 3.14
N TRP A 202 2.60 -19.65 2.47
CA TRP A 202 2.40 -18.20 2.56
C TRP A 202 2.05 -17.70 1.16
N VAL A 203 0.86 -17.16 0.99
CA VAL A 203 0.33 -16.73 -0.31
C VAL A 203 0.41 -15.22 -0.41
N TYR A 204 0.96 -14.72 -1.52
CA TYR A 204 0.96 -13.29 -1.82
C TYR A 204 -0.47 -12.82 -2.09
N GLU A 205 -0.94 -11.82 -1.36
CA GLU A 205 -2.34 -11.39 -1.41
C GLU A 205 -2.78 -10.97 -2.82
N GLN A 206 -1.90 -10.29 -3.57
CA GLN A 206 -2.21 -9.85 -4.92
C GLN A 206 -2.31 -11.00 -5.93
N ALA A 207 -1.68 -12.14 -5.65
CA ALA A 207 -1.75 -13.32 -6.49
C ALA A 207 -3.06 -14.12 -6.32
N ILE A 208 -3.89 -13.81 -5.31
CA ILE A 208 -5.14 -14.54 -5.06
C ILE A 208 -6.21 -14.06 -6.04
N ALA A 209 -6.69 -14.97 -6.90
CA ALA A 209 -7.80 -14.73 -7.80
C ALA A 209 -9.16 -15.03 -7.15
N SER A 210 -9.26 -16.14 -6.39
CA SER A 210 -10.49 -16.54 -5.71
C SER A 210 -10.21 -17.44 -4.50
N MET A 211 -11.22 -17.60 -3.65
CA MET A 211 -11.19 -18.52 -2.51
C MET A 211 -12.39 -19.46 -2.60
N GLU A 212 -12.14 -20.75 -2.55
CA GLU A 212 -13.18 -21.77 -2.49
C GLU A 212 -12.93 -22.70 -1.30
N ARG A 213 -13.88 -22.76 -0.34
CA ARG A 213 -13.83 -23.58 0.88
C ARG A 213 -12.44 -23.57 1.56
N ASP A 214 -11.58 -24.51 1.18
CA ASP A 214 -10.29 -24.80 1.80
C ASP A 214 -9.10 -24.52 0.89
N PHE A 215 -9.30 -23.75 -0.17
CA PHE A 215 -8.27 -23.42 -1.14
C PHE A 215 -8.29 -21.95 -1.53
N PHE A 216 -7.10 -21.38 -1.68
CA PHE A 216 -6.91 -20.19 -2.50
C PHE A 216 -6.56 -20.62 -3.92
N HIS A 217 -7.23 -20.05 -4.91
CA HIS A 217 -6.90 -20.16 -6.32
C HIS A 217 -6.12 -18.93 -6.74
N LEU A 218 -4.91 -19.12 -7.25
CA LEU A 218 -4.03 -18.05 -7.65
C LEU A 218 -4.25 -17.67 -9.11
N SER A 219 -3.83 -16.48 -9.50
CA SER A 219 -3.91 -15.96 -10.88
C SER A 219 -3.21 -16.84 -11.92
N SER A 220 -2.24 -17.64 -11.49
CA SER A 220 -1.56 -18.65 -12.33
C SER A 220 -2.34 -19.93 -12.54
N GLY A 221 -3.50 -20.13 -11.90
CA GLY A 221 -4.25 -21.37 -11.87
C GLY A 221 -3.80 -22.36 -10.78
N MET A 222 -2.77 -22.06 -10.02
CA MET A 222 -2.33 -22.88 -8.89
C MET A 222 -3.36 -22.81 -7.75
N SER A 223 -3.62 -23.95 -7.09
CA SER A 223 -4.48 -24.02 -5.89
C SER A 223 -3.64 -24.31 -4.65
N VAL A 224 -3.79 -23.46 -3.64
CA VAL A 224 -3.05 -23.56 -2.37
C VAL A 224 -4.01 -23.94 -1.25
N PRO A 225 -3.73 -25.02 -0.48
CA PRO A 225 -4.63 -25.46 0.58
C PRO A 225 -4.62 -24.52 1.79
N ILE A 226 -5.79 -24.38 2.42
CA ILE A 226 -5.97 -23.62 3.66
C ILE A 226 -6.16 -24.64 4.79
N SER A 227 -5.31 -24.59 5.83
CA SER A 227 -5.47 -25.48 6.98
C SER A 227 -6.70 -25.10 7.82
N ARG A 228 -7.30 -26.10 8.48
CA ARG A 228 -8.49 -25.90 9.33
C ARG A 228 -8.27 -24.83 10.40
N SER A 229 -7.10 -24.83 11.02
CA SER A 229 -6.74 -23.85 12.09
C SER A 229 -6.58 -22.43 11.58
N ARG A 230 -6.33 -22.20 10.28
CA ARG A 230 -6.12 -20.87 9.69
C ARG A 230 -7.27 -20.41 8.81
N ARG A 231 -8.33 -21.20 8.70
CA ARG A 231 -9.46 -20.89 7.81
C ARG A 231 -10.11 -19.54 8.12
N ASN A 232 -10.32 -19.23 9.39
CA ASN A 232 -10.96 -17.97 9.76
C ASN A 232 -10.07 -16.77 9.44
N ASP A 233 -8.77 -16.85 9.72
CA ASP A 233 -7.80 -15.79 9.44
C ASP A 233 -7.65 -15.58 7.93
N ALA A 234 -7.51 -16.67 7.16
CA ALA A 234 -7.41 -16.64 5.71
C ALA A 234 -8.67 -16.05 5.07
N ARG A 235 -9.85 -16.42 5.59
CA ARG A 235 -11.13 -15.88 5.13
C ARG A 235 -11.26 -14.39 5.43
N ALA A 236 -10.92 -13.96 6.64
CA ALA A 236 -10.94 -12.56 7.01
C ALA A 236 -9.97 -11.72 6.15
N ALA A 237 -8.76 -12.23 5.90
CA ALA A 237 -7.80 -11.59 5.01
C ALA A 237 -8.32 -11.48 3.58
N PHE A 238 -8.92 -12.56 3.04
CA PHE A 238 -9.50 -12.55 1.69
C PHE A 238 -10.65 -11.55 1.56
N PHE A 239 -11.54 -11.43 2.56
CA PHE A 239 -12.62 -10.45 2.51
C PHE A 239 -12.09 -9.00 2.61
N ARG A 240 -11.04 -8.74 3.39
CA ARG A 240 -10.37 -7.43 3.38
C ARG A 240 -9.80 -7.10 2.00
N LEU A 241 -9.15 -8.07 1.35
CA LEU A 241 -8.63 -7.94 0.00
C LEU A 241 -9.75 -7.62 -1.02
N LEU A 242 -10.88 -8.33 -0.96
CA LEU A 242 -12.03 -8.07 -1.84
C LEU A 242 -12.62 -6.68 -1.61
N ALA A 243 -12.80 -6.28 -0.36
CA ALA A 243 -13.31 -4.96 -0.04
C ALA A 243 -12.40 -3.84 -0.58
N GLY A 244 -11.07 -4.00 -0.44
CA GLY A 244 -10.10 -3.09 -1.04
C GLY A 244 -10.18 -3.04 -2.57
N ARG A 245 -10.33 -4.19 -3.24
CA ARG A 245 -10.47 -4.26 -4.70
C ARG A 245 -11.79 -3.67 -5.20
N SER A 246 -12.90 -3.88 -4.49
CA SER A 246 -14.22 -3.31 -4.85
C SER A 246 -14.22 -1.80 -4.73
N ALA A 247 -13.67 -1.25 -3.64
CA ALA A 247 -13.54 0.19 -3.47
C ALA A 247 -12.67 0.85 -4.56
N GLN A 248 -11.63 0.15 -5.03
CA GLN A 248 -10.81 0.60 -6.15
C GLN A 248 -11.58 0.59 -7.48
N MET A 249 -12.45 -0.40 -7.69
CA MET A 249 -13.24 -0.53 -8.93
C MET A 249 -14.37 0.51 -8.99
N ASP A 250 -15.04 0.77 -7.87
CA ASP A 250 -16.09 1.80 -7.77
C ASP A 250 -15.53 3.21 -7.97
N ALA A 251 -14.37 3.50 -7.38
CA ALA A 251 -13.68 4.77 -7.58
C ALA A 251 -13.22 4.98 -9.04
N GLN A 252 -12.90 3.92 -9.76
CA GLN A 252 -12.52 3.96 -11.17
C GLN A 252 -13.71 4.21 -12.07
N LEU A 253 -14.89 3.61 -11.79
CA LEU A 253 -16.13 3.84 -12.52
C LEU A 253 -16.64 5.28 -12.37
N ASP A 254 -16.56 5.85 -11.16
CA ASP A 254 -16.96 7.24 -10.92
C ASP A 254 -16.00 8.23 -11.60
N GLY A 255 -14.71 7.91 -11.66
CA GLY A 255 -13.71 8.70 -12.38
C GLY A 255 -13.91 8.70 -13.90
N ASP A 256 -14.25 7.56 -14.49
CA ASP A 256 -14.52 7.41 -15.93
C ASP A 256 -15.82 8.14 -16.31
N LEU A 257 -16.87 8.08 -15.50
CA LEU A 257 -18.12 8.81 -15.72
C LEU A 257 -17.94 10.33 -15.63
N ALA A 258 -17.08 10.81 -14.72
CA ALA A 258 -16.75 12.23 -14.61
C ALA A 258 -15.92 12.73 -15.81
N ALA A 259 -15.03 11.90 -16.34
CA ALA A 259 -14.21 12.20 -17.52
C ALA A 259 -15.04 12.19 -18.82
N GLU A 260 -16.03 11.31 -18.95
CA GLU A 260 -16.96 11.30 -20.08
C GLU A 260 -17.93 12.49 -20.03
N GLY A 261 -18.46 12.85 -18.86
CA GLY A 261 -19.30 14.04 -18.68
C GLY A 261 -18.60 15.34 -19.07
N ALA A 262 -17.31 15.45 -18.82
CA ALA A 262 -16.50 16.62 -19.20
C ALA A 262 -16.21 16.71 -20.72
N ARG A 263 -16.30 15.61 -21.46
CA ARG A 263 -16.07 15.58 -22.93
C ARG A 263 -17.33 15.89 -23.76
N HIS A 264 -18.52 15.84 -23.16
CA HIS A 264 -19.80 16.06 -23.82
C HIS A 264 -20.50 17.37 -23.44
N GLY A 265 -19.84 18.22 -22.66
CA GLY A 265 -20.31 19.53 -22.21
C GLY A 265 -19.57 20.67 -22.92
N VAL A 266 -19.67 20.74 -24.25
CA VAL A 266 -19.32 21.93 -25.03
C VAL A 266 -20.48 22.22 -25.99
#